data_db0767e33857715585cb04e4112e2b3c
#
_entry.id   db0767e33857715585cb04e4112e2b3c
#
_cell.length_a   1.000
_cell.length_b   1.000
_cell.length_c   1.000
_cell.angle_alpha   90.00
_cell.angle_beta   90.00
_cell.angle_gamma   90.00
#
_symmetry.space_group_name_H-M   'P 1'
#
loop_
_entity.id
_entity.type
_entity.pdbx_description
1 polymer ?
#
loop_
_entity_poly.entity_id
_entity_poly.type
_entity_poly.pdbx_seq_one_letter_code
_entity_poly.pdbx_strand_id
1 'polypeptide(L)'
;FLNFYNKLNEITTLKDISIETLVDFIVALIPAAILGAVIFGWYAALILTITTAAAILLEFLWNLIFKKPQTLGLLSAAATGLLLGMCLPPTVPFWVAILISFIAILTKQIFLLIKQAPLNYIALARVALVIIFPAIMTKFVTPFSLDAISAATPLASIYGDAASATTVKEAFFGIHGGCIGETSVFFLLIGGVYLIIKRIID
;
A
#
# COMPACT_ATOMS: atom_id res chain seq x y z
N PHE A 1 5.07 -13.79 31.32
CA PHE A 1 5.30 -14.13 29.88
C PHE A 1 4.06 -14.76 29.25
N LEU A 2 3.40 -15.75 29.90
CA LEU A 2 2.17 -16.39 29.38
C LEU A 2 1.00 -15.40 29.26
N ASN A 3 0.80 -14.47 30.19
CA ASN A 3 -0.25 -13.46 30.14
C ASN A 3 -0.03 -12.43 29.00
N PHE A 4 1.22 -12.08 28.72
CA PHE A 4 1.56 -11.21 27.59
C PHE A 4 1.35 -11.93 26.25
N TYR A 5 1.70 -13.21 26.19
CA TYR A 5 1.48 -14.08 25.03
C TYR A 5 -0.01 -14.31 24.74
N ASN A 6 -0.83 -14.53 25.79
CA ASN A 6 -2.28 -14.67 25.66
C ASN A 6 -2.95 -13.35 25.23
N LYS A 7 -2.47 -12.20 25.76
CA LYS A 7 -2.96 -10.88 25.34
C LYS A 7 -2.57 -10.52 23.90
N LEU A 8 -1.38 -10.96 23.45
CA LEU A 8 -1.00 -10.87 22.03
C LEU A 8 -1.86 -11.79 21.15
N ASN A 9 -2.21 -12.98 21.61
CA ASN A 9 -3.11 -13.89 20.90
C ASN A 9 -4.55 -13.37 20.83
N GLU A 10 -5.04 -12.64 21.82
CA GLU A 10 -6.34 -11.95 21.77
C GLU A 10 -6.33 -10.81 20.74
N ILE A 11 -5.24 -10.06 20.65
CA ILE A 11 -5.08 -8.98 19.65
C ILE A 11 -4.87 -9.55 18.23
N THR A 12 -4.40 -10.80 18.14
CA THR A 12 -3.99 -11.42 16.85
C THR A 12 -5.07 -12.31 16.22
N THR A 13 -6.20 -12.49 16.86
CA THR A 13 -7.30 -13.19 16.21
C THR A 13 -7.93 -12.27 15.15
N LEU A 14 -7.50 -12.47 13.90
CA LEU A 14 -8.16 -11.94 12.69
C LEU A 14 -9.68 -12.22 12.65
N LYS A 15 -10.23 -12.79 13.70
CA LYS A 15 -11.62 -13.14 13.89
C LYS A 15 -12.48 -11.91 14.22
N ASP A 16 -11.86 -10.81 14.68
CA ASP A 16 -12.58 -9.62 15.13
C ASP A 16 -12.54 -8.45 14.12
N ILE A 17 -11.87 -8.62 12.98
CA ILE A 17 -11.97 -7.64 11.89
C ILE A 17 -13.29 -7.87 11.19
N SER A 18 -14.26 -7.04 11.48
CA SER A 18 -15.57 -7.09 10.81
C SER A 18 -15.45 -6.71 9.33
N ILE A 19 -16.36 -7.20 8.49
CA ILE A 19 -16.46 -6.80 7.08
C ILE A 19 -16.55 -5.27 6.97
N GLU A 20 -17.29 -4.65 7.89
CA GLU A 20 -17.47 -3.20 7.97
C GLU A 20 -16.15 -2.46 8.16
N THR A 21 -15.30 -2.95 9.07
CA THR A 21 -13.97 -2.37 9.31
C THR A 21 -13.08 -2.40 8.06
N LEU A 22 -13.09 -3.51 7.31
CA LEU A 22 -12.32 -3.63 6.06
C LEU A 22 -12.86 -2.71 4.96
N VAL A 23 -14.18 -2.58 4.86
CA VAL A 23 -14.81 -1.66 3.91
C VAL A 23 -14.48 -0.22 4.26
N ASP A 24 -14.64 0.19 5.51
CA ASP A 24 -14.30 1.53 5.97
C ASP A 24 -12.81 1.86 5.74
N PHE A 25 -11.93 0.88 5.93
CA PHE A 25 -10.50 1.03 5.64
C PHE A 25 -10.24 1.26 4.15
N ILE A 26 -10.88 0.50 3.26
CA ILE A 26 -10.78 0.72 1.81
C ILE A 26 -11.33 2.10 1.44
N VAL A 27 -12.48 2.49 1.99
CA VAL A 27 -13.10 3.81 1.74
C VAL A 27 -12.17 4.95 2.17
N ALA A 28 -11.46 4.80 3.30
CA ALA A 28 -10.49 5.79 3.77
C ALA A 28 -9.29 5.97 2.82
N LEU A 29 -8.90 4.91 2.08
CA LEU A 29 -7.79 4.95 1.14
C LEU A 29 -8.17 5.50 -0.24
N ILE A 30 -9.45 5.43 -0.62
CA ILE A 30 -9.93 5.86 -1.95
C ILE A 30 -9.54 7.30 -2.29
N PRO A 31 -9.72 8.32 -1.41
CA PRO A 31 -9.36 9.70 -1.76
C PRO A 31 -7.89 9.86 -2.13
N ALA A 32 -6.99 9.23 -1.38
CA ALA A 32 -5.56 9.27 -1.66
C ALA A 32 -5.19 8.51 -2.94
N ALA A 33 -5.84 7.36 -3.19
CA ALA A 33 -5.63 6.57 -4.40
C ALA A 33 -6.09 7.31 -5.67
N ILE A 34 -7.26 7.98 -5.61
CA ILE A 34 -7.79 8.79 -6.73
C ILE A 34 -6.84 9.94 -7.02
N LEU A 35 -6.40 10.66 -5.99
CA LEU A 35 -5.48 11.79 -6.18
C LEU A 35 -4.15 11.33 -6.78
N GLY A 36 -3.57 10.24 -6.29
CA GLY A 36 -2.36 9.65 -6.86
C GLY A 36 -2.54 9.30 -8.35
N ALA A 37 -3.69 8.74 -8.71
CA ALA A 37 -4.03 8.44 -10.10
C ALA A 37 -4.19 9.72 -10.96
N VAL A 38 -4.73 10.81 -10.40
CA VAL A 38 -4.86 12.09 -11.10
C VAL A 38 -3.49 12.77 -11.30
N ILE A 39 -2.63 12.75 -10.29
CA ILE A 39 -1.31 13.40 -10.31
C ILE A 39 -0.34 12.68 -11.26
N PHE A 40 -0.30 11.35 -11.22
CA PHE A 40 0.63 10.53 -12.01
C PHE A 40 0.01 9.98 -13.31
N GLY A 41 -1.26 10.29 -13.56
CA GLY A 41 -1.95 9.91 -14.77
C GLY A 41 -2.48 8.48 -14.80
N TRP A 42 -2.96 8.07 -15.97
CA TRP A 42 -3.67 6.81 -16.18
C TRP A 42 -2.82 5.56 -15.87
N TYR A 43 -1.49 5.65 -16.05
CA TYR A 43 -0.59 4.54 -15.77
C TYR A 43 -0.56 4.17 -14.27
N ALA A 44 -0.59 5.17 -13.39
CA ALA A 44 -0.71 4.96 -11.95
C ALA A 44 -2.06 4.32 -11.58
N ALA A 45 -3.15 4.73 -12.24
CA ALA A 45 -4.46 4.08 -12.06
C ALA A 45 -4.42 2.61 -12.48
N LEU A 46 -3.73 2.28 -13.57
CA LEU A 46 -3.53 0.89 -14.00
C LEU A 46 -2.71 0.10 -12.99
N ILE A 47 -1.64 0.65 -12.43
CA ILE A 47 -0.85 -0.03 -11.38
C ILE A 47 -1.73 -0.35 -10.17
N LEU A 48 -2.52 0.62 -9.69
CA LEU A 48 -3.45 0.43 -8.57
C LEU A 48 -4.48 -0.68 -8.86
N THR A 49 -5.05 -0.69 -10.05
CA THR A 49 -6.03 -1.71 -10.43
C THR A 49 -5.39 -3.09 -10.60
N ILE A 50 -4.22 -3.17 -11.22
CA ILE A 50 -3.50 -4.44 -11.41
C ILE A 50 -3.06 -5.04 -10.08
N THR A 51 -2.49 -4.25 -9.15
CA THR A 51 -2.09 -4.74 -7.83
C THR A 51 -3.28 -5.24 -7.04
N THR A 52 -4.39 -4.51 -7.06
CA THR A 52 -5.62 -4.89 -6.37
C THR A 52 -6.23 -6.16 -6.97
N ALA A 53 -6.36 -6.22 -8.29
CA ALA A 53 -6.88 -7.39 -8.99
C ALA A 53 -5.99 -8.63 -8.78
N ALA A 54 -4.67 -8.47 -8.89
CA ALA A 54 -3.72 -9.55 -8.66
C ALA A 54 -3.80 -10.08 -7.21
N ALA A 55 -3.89 -9.21 -6.22
CA ALA A 55 -4.03 -9.62 -4.82
C ALA A 55 -5.34 -10.40 -4.58
N ILE A 56 -6.46 -9.92 -5.14
CA ILE A 56 -7.76 -10.60 -5.04
C ILE A 56 -7.71 -11.98 -5.73
N LEU A 57 -7.15 -12.06 -6.93
CA LEU A 57 -7.04 -13.33 -7.67
C LEU A 57 -6.16 -14.34 -6.94
N LEU A 58 -5.03 -13.91 -6.40
CA LEU A 58 -4.11 -14.78 -5.67
C LEU A 58 -4.75 -15.30 -4.37
N GLU A 59 -5.43 -14.44 -3.62
CA GLU A 59 -6.16 -14.83 -2.42
C GLU A 59 -7.32 -15.78 -2.75
N PHE A 60 -8.04 -15.52 -3.84
CA PHE A 60 -9.12 -16.40 -4.33
C PHE A 60 -8.59 -17.78 -4.68
N LEU A 61 -7.49 -17.86 -5.44
CA LEU A 61 -6.84 -19.13 -5.79
C LEU A 61 -6.36 -19.89 -4.54
N TRP A 62 -5.75 -19.17 -3.60
CA TRP A 62 -5.31 -19.74 -2.33
C TRP A 62 -6.48 -20.35 -1.55
N ASN A 63 -7.56 -19.59 -1.40
CA ASN A 63 -8.75 -20.02 -0.68
C ASN A 63 -9.46 -21.20 -1.37
N LEU A 64 -9.41 -21.26 -2.71
CA LEU A 64 -9.94 -22.38 -3.49
C LEU A 64 -9.15 -23.66 -3.22
N ILE A 65 -7.81 -23.59 -3.22
CA ILE A 65 -6.92 -24.73 -2.97
C ILE A 65 -7.10 -25.26 -1.54
N PHE A 66 -7.16 -24.37 -0.55
CA PHE A 66 -7.21 -24.72 0.87
C PHE A 66 -8.63 -24.78 1.45
N LYS A 67 -9.67 -24.62 0.62
CA LYS A 67 -11.11 -24.68 0.99
C LYS A 67 -11.47 -23.73 2.15
N LYS A 68 -10.89 -22.52 2.18
CA LYS A 68 -11.16 -21.49 3.19
C LYS A 68 -12.39 -20.64 2.81
N PRO A 69 -13.08 -20.00 3.79
CA PRO A 69 -14.18 -19.06 3.50
C PRO A 69 -13.66 -17.84 2.73
N GLN A 70 -14.38 -17.43 1.69
CA GLN A 70 -13.87 -16.49 0.69
C GLN A 70 -14.12 -15.02 1.00
N THR A 71 -15.16 -14.67 1.74
CA THR A 71 -15.65 -13.29 1.86
C THR A 71 -14.67 -12.33 2.56
N LEU A 72 -14.24 -12.66 3.76
CA LEU A 72 -13.27 -11.84 4.53
C LEU A 72 -11.88 -11.82 3.87
N GLY A 73 -11.46 -12.95 3.30
CA GLY A 73 -10.18 -13.06 2.62
C GLY A 73 -10.08 -12.12 1.42
N LEU A 74 -11.11 -12.05 0.58
CA LEU A 74 -11.13 -11.23 -0.63
C LEU A 74 -11.12 -9.72 -0.30
N LEU A 75 -11.91 -9.27 0.70
CA LEU A 75 -11.88 -7.88 1.15
C LEU A 75 -10.52 -7.47 1.72
N SER A 76 -9.94 -8.33 2.55
CA SER A 76 -8.60 -8.12 3.08
C SER A 76 -7.54 -8.09 1.96
N ALA A 77 -7.69 -8.92 0.91
CA ALA A 77 -6.81 -8.91 -0.24
C ALA A 77 -6.97 -7.63 -1.09
N ALA A 78 -8.20 -7.13 -1.23
CA ALA A 78 -8.45 -5.86 -1.91
C ALA A 78 -7.77 -4.68 -1.19
N ALA A 79 -7.91 -4.59 0.14
CA ALA A 79 -7.22 -3.59 0.95
C ALA A 79 -5.69 -3.72 0.83
N THR A 80 -5.17 -4.95 0.89
CA THR A 80 -3.73 -5.23 0.72
C THR A 80 -3.23 -4.79 -0.64
N GLY A 81 -3.93 -5.17 -1.72
CA GLY A 81 -3.53 -4.81 -3.09
C GLY A 81 -3.56 -3.31 -3.35
N LEU A 82 -4.58 -2.61 -2.80
CA LEU A 82 -4.67 -1.16 -2.89
C LEU A 82 -3.50 -0.47 -2.16
N LEU A 83 -3.21 -0.88 -0.92
CA LEU A 83 -2.06 -0.36 -0.17
C LEU A 83 -0.73 -0.64 -0.86
N LEU A 84 -0.55 -1.84 -1.42
CA LEU A 84 0.66 -2.18 -2.17
C LEU A 84 0.82 -1.29 -3.39
N GLY A 85 -0.25 -1.09 -4.16
CA GLY A 85 -0.24 -0.20 -5.31
C GLY A 85 0.12 1.23 -4.95
N MET A 86 -0.42 1.73 -3.83
CA MET A 86 -0.10 3.06 -3.30
C MET A 86 1.37 3.18 -2.85
N CYS A 87 2.00 2.08 -2.44
CA CYS A 87 3.41 2.04 -2.05
C CYS A 87 4.38 1.92 -3.23
N LEU A 88 3.89 1.78 -4.46
CA LEU A 88 4.73 1.64 -5.66
C LEU A 88 5.01 3.01 -6.32
N PRO A 89 6.21 3.18 -6.93
CA PRO A 89 6.46 4.27 -7.86
C PRO A 89 5.57 4.17 -9.11
N PRO A 90 5.15 5.30 -9.71
CA PRO A 90 4.30 5.29 -10.90
C PRO A 90 4.98 4.74 -12.16
N THR A 91 6.29 4.49 -12.13
CA THR A 91 7.08 3.97 -13.26
C THR A 91 7.24 2.45 -13.26
N VAL A 92 6.68 1.77 -12.27
CA VAL A 92 6.89 0.32 -12.10
C VAL A 92 6.24 -0.47 -13.24
N PRO A 93 6.95 -1.42 -13.87
CA PRO A 93 6.36 -2.29 -14.88
C PRO A 93 5.29 -3.20 -14.27
N PHE A 94 4.27 -3.54 -15.05
CA PHE A 94 3.10 -4.32 -14.59
C PHE A 94 3.46 -5.68 -13.98
N TRP A 95 4.51 -6.35 -14.49
CA TRP A 95 4.94 -7.62 -13.93
C TRP A 95 5.47 -7.51 -12.49
N VAL A 96 6.10 -6.37 -12.13
CA VAL A 96 6.54 -6.09 -10.74
C VAL A 96 5.34 -5.85 -9.83
N ALA A 97 4.29 -5.18 -10.34
CA ALA A 97 3.05 -4.99 -9.61
C ALA A 97 2.36 -6.34 -9.28
N ILE A 98 2.40 -7.29 -10.18
CA ILE A 98 1.91 -8.65 -9.93
C ILE A 98 2.82 -9.39 -8.95
N LEU A 99 4.13 -9.27 -9.10
CA LEU A 99 5.11 -9.92 -8.25
C LEU A 99 5.01 -9.48 -6.78
N ILE A 100 4.83 -8.16 -6.52
CA ILE A 100 4.68 -7.68 -5.14
C ILE A 100 3.39 -8.20 -4.51
N SER A 101 2.30 -8.28 -5.27
CA SER A 101 1.03 -8.83 -4.80
C SER A 101 1.19 -10.31 -4.44
N PHE A 102 1.95 -11.07 -5.23
CA PHE A 102 2.27 -12.46 -4.96
C PHE A 102 3.07 -12.62 -3.66
N ILE A 103 4.15 -11.85 -3.50
CA ILE A 103 4.99 -11.89 -2.29
C ILE A 103 4.16 -11.53 -1.05
N ALA A 104 3.32 -10.50 -1.12
CA ALA A 104 2.51 -10.05 0.01
C ALA A 104 1.47 -11.09 0.42
N ILE A 105 0.72 -11.66 -0.54
CA ILE A 105 -0.30 -12.68 -0.25
C ILE A 105 0.36 -13.96 0.27
N LEU A 106 1.48 -14.40 -0.32
CA LEU A 106 2.25 -15.53 0.19
C LEU A 106 2.70 -15.31 1.64
N THR A 107 3.31 -14.16 1.92
CA THR A 107 3.78 -13.81 3.26
C THR A 107 2.63 -13.77 4.26
N LYS A 108 1.51 -13.15 3.90
CA LYS A 108 0.27 -13.14 4.69
C LYS A 108 -0.19 -14.57 5.04
N GLN A 109 -0.24 -15.46 4.06
CA GLN A 109 -0.70 -16.83 4.27
C GLN A 109 0.28 -17.65 5.12
N ILE A 110 1.59 -17.44 4.96
CA ILE A 110 2.62 -18.09 5.79
C ILE A 110 2.45 -17.65 7.25
N PHE A 111 2.28 -16.35 7.53
CA PHE A 111 2.05 -15.87 8.90
C PHE A 111 0.77 -16.41 9.52
N LEU A 112 -0.30 -16.54 8.74
CA LEU A 112 -1.53 -17.18 9.19
C LEU A 112 -1.34 -18.65 9.54
N LEU A 113 -0.49 -19.38 8.82
CA LEU A 113 -0.17 -20.80 9.09
C LEU A 113 0.66 -20.97 10.36
N ILE A 114 1.63 -20.07 10.59
CA ILE A 114 2.54 -20.13 11.75
C ILE A 114 1.86 -19.60 13.01
N LYS A 115 0.67 -19.01 12.93
CA LYS A 115 -0.08 -18.37 14.03
C LYS A 115 0.77 -17.33 14.79
N GLN A 116 1.70 -16.70 14.14
CA GLN A 116 2.47 -15.59 14.71
C GLN A 116 1.76 -14.26 14.46
N ALA A 117 1.98 -13.30 15.38
CA ALA A 117 1.52 -11.94 15.21
C ALA A 117 2.01 -11.41 13.85
N PRO A 118 1.14 -10.87 13.01
CA PRO A 118 1.53 -10.45 11.68
C PRO A 118 2.49 -9.27 11.80
N LEU A 119 3.76 -9.51 11.50
CA LEU A 119 4.60 -8.45 10.98
C LEU A 119 3.86 -7.84 9.78
N ASN A 120 4.02 -6.55 9.55
CA ASN A 120 3.36 -5.88 8.45
C ASN A 120 3.83 -6.50 7.11
N TYR A 121 3.07 -7.50 6.61
CA TYR A 121 3.38 -8.26 5.39
C TYR A 121 3.47 -7.36 4.15
N ILE A 122 2.79 -6.20 4.17
CA ILE A 122 2.84 -5.20 3.10
C ILE A 122 4.22 -4.53 3.10
N ALA A 123 4.69 -4.11 4.28
CA ALA A 123 6.02 -3.54 4.43
C ALA A 123 7.12 -4.54 4.06
N LEU A 124 6.96 -5.81 4.47
CA LEU A 124 7.90 -6.89 4.09
C LEU A 124 7.96 -7.09 2.58
N ALA A 125 6.82 -7.12 1.90
CA ALA A 125 6.79 -7.24 0.45
C ALA A 125 7.46 -6.04 -0.24
N ARG A 126 7.25 -4.82 0.27
CA ARG A 126 7.93 -3.62 -0.25
C ARG A 126 9.44 -3.68 -0.05
N VAL A 127 9.89 -4.05 1.16
CA VAL A 127 11.33 -4.21 1.46
C VAL A 127 11.97 -5.27 0.57
N ALA A 128 11.30 -6.41 0.37
CA ALA A 128 11.79 -7.45 -0.52
C ALA A 128 12.00 -6.92 -1.96
N LEU A 129 11.05 -6.15 -2.49
CA LEU A 129 11.21 -5.54 -3.82
C LEU A 129 12.33 -4.51 -3.89
N VAL A 130 12.51 -3.69 -2.85
CA VAL A 130 13.59 -2.69 -2.80
C VAL A 130 14.95 -3.39 -2.82
N ILE A 131 15.08 -4.54 -2.17
CA ILE A 131 16.31 -5.34 -2.16
C ILE A 131 16.55 -6.02 -3.52
N ILE A 132 15.50 -6.59 -4.12
CA ILE A 132 15.62 -7.35 -5.38
C ILE A 132 15.76 -6.42 -6.60
N PHE A 133 14.98 -5.33 -6.63
CA PHE A 133 14.89 -4.40 -7.76
C PHE A 133 15.08 -2.93 -7.35
N PRO A 134 16.22 -2.56 -6.74
CA PRO A 134 16.44 -1.20 -6.24
C PRO A 134 16.29 -0.15 -7.35
N ALA A 135 16.83 -0.43 -8.55
CA ALA A 135 16.80 0.50 -9.67
C ALA A 135 15.37 0.83 -10.18
N ILE A 136 14.39 -0.07 -9.98
CA ILE A 136 13.01 0.15 -10.38
C ILE A 136 12.27 0.92 -9.27
N MET A 137 12.54 0.58 -8.03
CA MET A 137 11.84 1.14 -6.87
C MET A 137 12.28 2.56 -6.49
N THR A 138 13.42 3.03 -7.02
CA THR A 138 13.96 4.38 -6.77
C THR A 138 13.70 5.37 -7.92
N LYS A 139 13.04 4.94 -9.00
CA LYS A 139 12.67 5.83 -10.11
C LYS A 139 11.37 6.56 -9.80
N PHE A 140 11.47 7.80 -9.42
CA PHE A 140 10.33 8.68 -9.20
C PHE A 140 10.16 9.66 -10.36
N VAL A 141 8.93 10.04 -10.66
CA VAL A 141 8.58 10.96 -11.75
C VAL A 141 8.03 12.25 -11.18
N THR A 142 8.30 13.37 -11.86
CA THR A 142 7.68 14.65 -11.53
C THR A 142 6.18 14.59 -11.78
N PRO A 143 5.35 15.10 -10.84
CA PRO A 143 3.92 15.21 -11.02
C PRO A 143 3.56 16.00 -12.29
N PHE A 144 2.48 15.61 -12.95
CA PHE A 144 1.94 16.27 -14.17
C PHE A 144 2.89 16.32 -15.38
N SER A 145 4.04 15.66 -15.35
CA SER A 145 4.91 15.57 -16.53
C SER A 145 4.55 14.33 -17.35
N LEU A 146 4.32 14.55 -18.65
CA LEU A 146 4.11 13.47 -19.64
C LEU A 146 5.42 12.75 -19.94
N ASP A 147 6.55 13.40 -19.75
CA ASP A 147 7.88 12.84 -19.91
C ASP A 147 8.38 12.27 -18.58
N ALA A 148 8.92 11.06 -18.63
CA ALA A 148 9.48 10.35 -17.48
C ALA A 148 10.81 10.99 -17.02
N ILE A 149 10.75 12.27 -16.62
CA ILE A 149 11.90 12.96 -16.02
C ILE A 149 12.03 12.45 -14.59
N SER A 150 13.14 11.79 -14.31
CA SER A 150 13.44 11.29 -12.97
C SER A 150 13.52 12.46 -12.01
N ALA A 151 12.61 12.50 -11.02
CA ALA A 151 12.61 13.51 -9.96
C ALA A 151 13.30 12.97 -8.72
N ALA A 152 14.05 13.82 -8.04
CA ALA A 152 14.52 13.55 -6.68
C ALA A 152 13.33 13.57 -5.71
N THR A 153 13.34 12.68 -4.71
CA THR A 153 12.38 12.79 -3.60
C THR A 153 12.68 14.04 -2.77
N PRO A 154 11.69 14.62 -2.07
CA PRO A 154 11.94 15.80 -1.19
C PRO A 154 13.09 15.58 -0.21
N LEU A 155 13.27 14.36 0.28
CA LEU A 155 14.36 14.00 1.18
C LEU A 155 15.73 14.00 0.46
N ALA A 156 15.80 13.53 -0.76
CA ALA A 156 17.03 13.54 -1.56
C ALA A 156 17.44 14.96 -1.96
N SER A 157 16.48 15.87 -2.18
CA SER A 157 16.76 17.27 -2.49
C SER A 157 17.33 18.06 -1.30
N ILE A 158 17.11 17.63 -0.06
CA ILE A 158 17.68 18.23 1.15
C ILE A 158 19.18 17.91 1.27
N TYR A 159 19.59 16.73 0.81
CA TYR A 159 20.99 16.27 0.87
C TYR A 159 21.79 16.52 -0.42
N GLY A 160 21.12 16.97 -1.50
CA GLY A 160 21.72 17.32 -2.79
C GLY A 160 21.67 18.82 -3.08
N ASP A 161 22.14 19.22 -4.26
CA ASP A 161 22.16 20.63 -4.67
C ASP A 161 20.77 21.29 -4.59
N ALA A 162 20.71 22.42 -3.93
CA ALA A 162 19.53 23.16 -3.53
C ALA A 162 18.62 23.70 -4.68
N ALA A 163 18.86 23.29 -5.93
CA ALA A 163 18.13 23.80 -7.09
C ALA A 163 16.68 23.27 -7.23
N SER A 164 16.28 22.28 -6.43
CA SER A 164 14.93 21.69 -6.48
C SER A 164 14.31 21.46 -5.09
N ALA A 165 14.52 22.38 -4.16
CA ALA A 165 13.92 22.30 -2.83
C ALA A 165 12.39 22.36 -2.93
N THR A 166 11.74 21.21 -2.73
CA THR A 166 10.27 21.13 -2.66
C THR A 166 9.76 22.00 -1.51
N THR A 167 8.89 22.94 -1.78
CA THR A 167 8.27 23.77 -0.76
C THR A 167 7.35 22.94 0.14
N VAL A 168 7.26 23.27 1.43
CA VAL A 168 6.35 22.59 2.37
C VAL A 168 4.91 22.54 1.86
N LYS A 169 4.45 23.59 1.17
CA LYS A 169 3.13 23.62 0.53
C LYS A 169 2.98 22.56 -0.59
N GLU A 170 3.99 22.43 -1.43
CA GLU A 170 4.01 21.42 -2.50
C GLU A 170 4.03 20.00 -1.93
N ALA A 171 4.80 19.77 -0.86
CA ALA A 171 4.80 18.49 -0.16
C ALA A 171 3.44 18.19 0.49
N PHE A 172 2.76 19.20 1.04
CA PHE A 172 1.45 19.04 1.67
C PHE A 172 0.34 18.68 0.66
N PHE A 173 0.34 19.33 -0.50
CA PHE A 173 -0.63 19.07 -1.57
C PHE A 173 -0.22 17.92 -2.51
N GLY A 174 1.02 17.45 -2.43
CA GLY A 174 1.47 16.28 -3.17
C GLY A 174 2.08 16.56 -4.54
N ILE A 175 2.58 17.78 -4.77
CA ILE A 175 3.24 18.17 -6.02
C ILE A 175 4.75 17.87 -5.92
N HIS A 176 5.09 16.61 -5.68
CA HIS A 176 6.49 16.14 -5.61
C HIS A 176 6.63 14.72 -6.10
N GLY A 177 7.84 14.31 -6.48
CA GLY A 177 8.14 12.93 -6.85
C GLY A 177 8.05 12.00 -5.63
N GLY A 178 7.35 10.86 -5.79
CA GLY A 178 7.16 9.88 -4.73
C GLY A 178 6.37 8.67 -5.19
N CYS A 179 5.97 7.82 -4.25
CA CYS A 179 5.05 6.72 -4.51
C CYS A 179 3.62 7.25 -4.74
N ILE A 180 2.79 6.46 -5.42
CA ILE A 180 1.43 6.86 -5.81
C ILE A 180 0.59 7.32 -4.62
N GLY A 181 0.72 6.68 -3.46
CA GLY A 181 -0.07 7.00 -2.26
C GLY A 181 0.59 7.99 -1.29
N GLU A 182 1.87 8.30 -1.45
CA GLU A 182 2.61 9.21 -0.56
C GLU A 182 2.47 10.68 -0.97
N THR A 183 1.86 10.96 -2.11
CA THR A 183 1.89 12.27 -2.74
C THR A 183 1.18 13.34 -1.95
N SER A 184 0.05 13.09 -1.31
CA SER A 184 -0.69 14.13 -0.61
C SER A 184 -0.94 13.80 0.85
N VAL A 185 -0.27 14.54 1.73
CA VAL A 185 -0.50 14.49 3.18
C VAL A 185 -1.95 14.88 3.51
N PHE A 186 -2.52 15.86 2.78
CA PHE A 186 -3.89 16.34 3.01
C PHE A 186 -4.94 15.23 2.83
N PHE A 187 -4.88 14.46 1.73
CA PHE A 187 -5.86 13.38 1.48
C PHE A 187 -5.65 12.16 2.38
N LEU A 188 -4.40 11.89 2.78
CA LEU A 188 -4.11 10.88 3.78
C LEU A 188 -4.68 11.26 5.15
N LEU A 189 -4.59 12.55 5.54
CA LEU A 189 -5.21 13.05 6.77
C LEU A 189 -6.74 12.93 6.74
N ILE A 190 -7.38 13.22 5.61
CA ILE A 190 -8.85 13.03 5.47
C ILE A 190 -9.22 11.57 5.72
N GLY A 191 -8.49 10.61 5.12
CA GLY A 191 -8.70 9.19 5.36
C GLY A 191 -8.45 8.79 6.82
N GLY A 192 -7.39 9.32 7.43
CA GLY A 192 -7.06 9.08 8.84
C GLY A 192 -8.15 9.62 9.80
N VAL A 193 -8.60 10.86 9.59
CA VAL A 193 -9.69 11.46 10.38
C VAL A 193 -10.98 10.66 10.24
N TYR A 194 -11.31 10.19 9.03
CA TYR A 194 -12.46 9.30 8.82
C TYR A 194 -12.38 8.04 9.67
N LEU A 195 -11.21 7.38 9.72
CA LEU A 195 -11.00 6.16 10.51
C LEU A 195 -11.09 6.42 12.03
N ILE A 196 -10.62 7.59 12.50
CA ILE A 196 -10.74 8.02 13.91
C ILE A 196 -12.21 8.27 14.26
N ILE A 197 -12.98 8.97 13.41
CA ILE A 197 -14.41 9.23 13.63
C ILE A 197 -15.19 7.91 13.71
N LYS A 198 -14.82 6.92 12.89
CA LYS A 198 -15.40 5.57 12.90
C LYS A 198 -14.91 4.71 14.07
N ARG A 199 -14.00 5.20 14.91
CA ARG A 199 -13.37 4.46 16.03
C ARG A 199 -12.74 3.14 15.62
N ILE A 200 -12.17 3.10 14.40
CA ILE A 200 -11.43 1.95 13.90
C ILE A 200 -9.98 2.01 14.38
N ILE A 201 -9.49 3.24 14.56
CA ILE A 201 -8.16 3.55 15.09
C ILE A 201 -8.34 4.48 16.28
N ASP A 202 -7.62 4.18 17.38
CA ASP A 202 -7.53 5.00 18.59
C ASP A 202 -6.46 6.11 18.45
#